data_f02f4a07d1088bd86c2971faae992732
#
_entry.id   f02f4a07d1088bd86c2971faae992732
#
_cell.length_a   1.000
_cell.length_b   1.000
_cell.length_c   1.000
_cell.angle_alpha   90.00
_cell.angle_beta   90.00
_cell.angle_gamma   90.00
#
_symmetry.space_group_name_H-M   'P 1'
#
loop_
_entity.id
_entity.type
_entity.pdbx_description
1 polymer ?
#
loop_
_entity_poly.entity_id
_entity_poly.type
_entity_poly.pdbx_seq_one_letter_code
_entity_poly.pdbx_strand_id
1 'polypeptide(L)'
;IAFPDKYSYKNLDAMIADYGKKKKTLRLSSEYLTTASKFIKGLKSYQKYYGKKDPLIVTPWMRLGNNKDVQIHLSFGATEAKPPEDVDAIMDVTETGTTLKQNKLKIVDEVLTSTAHLIVNKKSLKDPKKREKIFDIVTLMRGAVNGRKYLHIYLNVEEKNLKKLLTQMPSLKRPTISPLSEDGWFGVNTVIKKEEFHKLIPKLRKIAQGLVVHEPRQILELEEIKRDEEN
;
A
#
# COMPACT_ATOMS: atom_id res chain seq x y z
N ILE A 1 -13.27 -3.67 3.18
CA ILE A 1 -14.64 -3.96 2.70
C ILE A 1 -14.96 -3.03 1.55
N ALA A 2 -15.54 -3.58 0.49
CA ALA A 2 -16.06 -2.81 -0.63
C ALA A 2 -17.43 -3.32 -1.07
N PHE A 3 -18.24 -2.43 -1.64
CA PHE A 3 -19.53 -2.73 -2.26
C PHE A 3 -19.83 -1.74 -3.40
N PRO A 4 -20.86 -2.00 -4.25
CA PRO A 4 -21.20 -1.13 -5.37
C PRO A 4 -21.32 0.34 -4.97
N ASP A 5 -20.71 1.23 -5.76
CA ASP A 5 -20.68 2.68 -5.54
C ASP A 5 -22.08 3.31 -5.52
N LYS A 6 -23.04 2.68 -6.23
CA LYS A 6 -24.46 3.08 -6.23
C LYS A 6 -25.17 2.89 -4.88
N TYR A 7 -24.60 2.13 -3.93
CA TYR A 7 -25.20 1.98 -2.60
C TYR A 7 -24.88 3.19 -1.72
N SER A 8 -25.89 3.74 -1.06
CA SER A 8 -25.77 4.96 -0.23
C SER A 8 -25.23 4.72 1.19
N TYR A 9 -24.90 3.48 1.56
CA TYR A 9 -24.35 3.17 2.88
C TYR A 9 -22.93 3.76 3.03
N LYS A 10 -22.62 4.24 4.24
CA LYS A 10 -21.29 4.77 4.57
C LYS A 10 -20.27 3.69 4.92
N ASN A 11 -20.72 2.56 5.43
CA ASN A 11 -19.90 1.42 5.87
C ASN A 11 -20.76 0.14 5.95
N LEU A 12 -20.11 -1.01 6.22
CA LEU A 12 -20.81 -2.29 6.34
C LEU A 12 -21.76 -2.34 7.53
N ASP A 13 -21.45 -1.67 8.65
CA ASP A 13 -22.35 -1.62 9.82
C ASP A 13 -23.69 -0.97 9.49
N ALA A 14 -23.67 0.13 8.72
CA ALA A 14 -24.89 0.80 8.26
C ALA A 14 -25.71 -0.08 7.30
N MET A 15 -25.04 -0.85 6.44
CA MET A 15 -25.69 -1.80 5.54
C MET A 15 -26.35 -2.94 6.32
N ILE A 16 -25.66 -3.51 7.31
CA ILE A 16 -26.22 -4.54 8.20
C ILE A 16 -27.42 -4.03 8.98
N ALA A 17 -27.38 -2.76 9.44
CA ALA A 17 -28.50 -2.15 10.13
C ALA A 17 -29.76 -2.07 9.26
N ASP A 18 -29.61 -1.65 8.01
CA ASP A 18 -30.73 -1.56 7.07
C ASP A 18 -31.27 -2.95 6.68
N TYR A 19 -30.36 -3.90 6.39
CA TYR A 19 -30.73 -5.27 6.04
C TYR A 19 -31.43 -5.98 7.21
N GLY A 20 -30.93 -5.80 8.43
CA GLY A 20 -31.57 -6.35 9.63
C GLY A 20 -32.99 -5.81 9.87
N LYS A 21 -33.19 -4.49 9.66
CA LYS A 21 -34.55 -3.89 9.73
C LYS A 21 -35.49 -4.47 8.67
N LYS A 22 -34.99 -4.62 7.45
CA LYS A 22 -35.77 -5.08 6.29
C LYS A 22 -35.88 -6.60 6.20
N LYS A 23 -35.27 -7.34 7.11
CA LYS A 23 -35.17 -8.82 7.08
C LYS A 23 -34.60 -9.35 5.76
N LYS A 24 -33.63 -8.64 5.18
CA LYS A 24 -32.92 -9.05 3.97
C LYS A 24 -31.66 -9.83 4.33
N THR A 25 -31.33 -10.80 3.50
CA THR A 25 -30.08 -11.55 3.64
C THR A 25 -28.93 -10.71 3.07
N LEU A 26 -27.88 -10.49 3.86
CA LEU A 26 -26.62 -9.91 3.43
C LEU A 26 -25.69 -11.04 2.96
N ARG A 27 -25.19 -10.91 1.74
CA ARG A 27 -24.20 -11.83 1.15
C ARG A 27 -22.88 -11.08 0.98
N LEU A 28 -21.83 -11.58 1.61
CA LEU A 28 -20.47 -11.07 1.46
C LEU A 28 -19.58 -12.16 0.86
N SER A 29 -18.72 -11.82 -0.10
CA SER A 29 -17.73 -12.77 -0.65
C SER A 29 -16.32 -12.42 -0.18
N SER A 30 -15.53 -13.45 0.16
CA SER A 30 -14.14 -13.28 0.59
C SER A 30 -13.34 -14.57 0.50
N GLU A 31 -12.04 -14.47 0.30
CA GLU A 31 -11.07 -15.55 0.54
C GLU A 31 -10.76 -15.69 2.04
N TYR A 32 -10.99 -14.63 2.84
CA TYR A 32 -10.56 -14.52 4.25
C TYR A 32 -11.73 -14.76 5.21
N LEU A 33 -12.34 -15.95 5.15
CA LEU A 33 -13.59 -16.28 5.84
C LEU A 33 -13.56 -16.00 7.34
N THR A 34 -12.48 -16.41 8.03
CA THR A 34 -12.34 -16.22 9.48
C THR A 34 -12.21 -14.73 9.84
N THR A 35 -11.45 -13.98 9.07
CA THR A 35 -11.28 -12.53 9.28
C THR A 35 -12.59 -11.79 9.03
N ALA A 36 -13.29 -12.13 7.95
CA ALA A 36 -14.60 -11.56 7.63
C ALA A 36 -15.63 -11.85 8.74
N SER A 37 -15.70 -13.09 9.21
CA SER A 37 -16.60 -13.47 10.30
C SER A 37 -16.31 -12.71 11.60
N LYS A 38 -15.03 -12.59 11.99
CA LYS A 38 -14.63 -11.84 13.19
C LYS A 38 -14.98 -10.37 13.07
N PHE A 39 -14.70 -9.74 11.91
CA PHE A 39 -15.01 -8.35 11.66
C PHE A 39 -16.53 -8.10 11.76
N ILE A 40 -17.34 -8.88 11.04
CA ILE A 40 -18.80 -8.73 11.03
C ILE A 40 -19.38 -8.90 12.44
N LYS A 41 -18.94 -9.90 13.21
CA LYS A 41 -19.38 -10.12 14.60
C LYS A 41 -19.02 -8.97 15.54
N GLY A 42 -17.96 -8.22 15.23
CA GLY A 42 -17.55 -7.03 15.98
C GLY A 42 -18.43 -5.80 15.73
N LEU A 43 -19.23 -5.79 14.67
CA LEU A 43 -20.03 -4.62 14.29
C LEU A 43 -21.24 -4.45 15.23
N LYS A 44 -21.52 -3.20 15.62
CA LYS A 44 -22.62 -2.87 16.55
C LYS A 44 -24.00 -3.30 16.04
N SER A 45 -24.25 -3.08 14.76
CA SER A 45 -25.51 -3.47 14.14
C SER A 45 -25.69 -4.98 14.05
N TYR A 46 -24.59 -5.71 13.79
CA TYR A 46 -24.64 -7.18 13.81
C TYR A 46 -25.03 -7.69 15.20
N GLN A 47 -24.37 -7.22 16.24
CA GLN A 47 -24.69 -7.61 17.62
C GLN A 47 -26.11 -7.26 18.02
N LYS A 48 -26.59 -6.09 17.58
CA LYS A 48 -27.98 -5.66 17.87
C LYS A 48 -29.04 -6.54 17.24
N TYR A 49 -28.88 -6.93 15.97
CA TYR A 49 -29.92 -7.68 15.23
C TYR A 49 -29.78 -9.19 15.35
N TYR A 50 -28.55 -9.70 15.50
CA TYR A 50 -28.26 -11.14 15.41
C TYR A 50 -27.59 -11.72 16.68
N GLY A 51 -27.17 -10.86 17.60
CA GLY A 51 -26.60 -11.26 18.88
C GLY A 51 -25.29 -12.02 18.71
N LYS A 52 -25.22 -13.18 19.34
CA LYS A 52 -24.03 -14.06 19.32
C LYS A 52 -24.03 -15.09 18.18
N LYS A 53 -25.01 -15.06 17.28
CA LYS A 53 -25.06 -15.99 16.15
C LYS A 53 -23.82 -15.85 15.28
N ASP A 54 -23.32 -16.94 14.73
CA ASP A 54 -22.23 -16.94 13.80
C ASP A 54 -22.75 -16.73 12.37
N PRO A 55 -22.16 -15.81 11.57
CA PRO A 55 -22.46 -15.68 10.15
C PRO A 55 -22.37 -17.03 9.45
N LEU A 56 -23.26 -17.29 8.50
CA LEU A 56 -23.23 -18.53 7.73
C LEU A 56 -22.10 -18.50 6.73
N ILE A 57 -21.04 -19.25 6.96
CA ILE A 57 -19.96 -19.48 6.01
C ILE A 57 -20.43 -20.50 4.97
N VAL A 58 -20.36 -20.13 3.70
CA VAL A 58 -20.78 -20.95 2.55
C VAL A 58 -19.58 -21.25 1.69
N THR A 59 -19.24 -22.53 1.57
CA THR A 59 -18.21 -23.02 0.67
C THR A 59 -18.81 -24.10 -0.25
N PRO A 60 -18.12 -24.52 -1.32
CA PRO A 60 -18.58 -25.66 -2.14
C PRO A 60 -18.78 -26.95 -1.34
N TRP A 61 -18.02 -27.12 -0.27
CA TRP A 61 -17.96 -28.39 0.48
C TRP A 61 -18.75 -28.39 1.77
N MET A 62 -18.95 -27.22 2.39
CA MET A 62 -19.59 -27.14 3.71
C MET A 62 -20.32 -25.83 3.94
N ARG A 63 -21.22 -25.86 4.91
CA ARG A 63 -21.85 -24.67 5.51
C ARG A 63 -21.61 -24.68 7.00
N LEU A 64 -21.08 -23.59 7.56
CA LEU A 64 -20.76 -23.46 8.98
C LEU A 64 -21.30 -22.14 9.51
N GLY A 65 -21.95 -22.17 10.67
CA GLY A 65 -22.61 -21.01 11.27
C GLY A 65 -24.13 -21.18 11.30
N ASN A 66 -24.80 -20.34 12.05
CA ASN A 66 -26.25 -20.45 12.32
C ASN A 66 -27.06 -19.20 11.95
N ASN A 67 -26.39 -18.14 11.47
CA ASN A 67 -27.07 -16.94 11.01
C ASN A 67 -27.24 -16.97 9.47
N LYS A 68 -28.41 -17.40 9.00
CA LYS A 68 -28.74 -17.46 7.58
C LYS A 68 -28.96 -16.07 6.95
N ASP A 69 -29.19 -15.05 7.76
CA ASP A 69 -29.46 -13.67 7.28
C ASP A 69 -28.16 -12.91 6.96
N VAL A 70 -27.00 -13.41 7.41
CA VAL A 70 -25.69 -12.87 7.07
C VAL A 70 -24.79 -14.02 6.62
N GLN A 71 -24.45 -14.02 5.35
CA GLN A 71 -23.71 -15.11 4.70
C GLN A 71 -22.35 -14.61 4.21
N ILE A 72 -21.34 -15.45 4.38
CA ILE A 72 -19.98 -15.23 3.88
C ILE A 72 -19.67 -16.34 2.89
N HIS A 73 -19.61 -16.01 1.62
CA HIS A 73 -19.33 -16.94 0.52
C HIS A 73 -17.83 -16.99 0.24
N LEU A 74 -17.27 -18.19 0.18
CA LEU A 74 -15.88 -18.37 -0.22
C LEU A 74 -15.68 -17.97 -1.67
N SER A 75 -14.64 -17.18 -1.93
CA SER A 75 -14.19 -16.79 -3.26
C SER A 75 -12.76 -17.27 -3.50
N PHE A 76 -12.46 -17.62 -4.73
CA PHE A 76 -11.12 -17.92 -5.20
C PHE A 76 -10.82 -17.02 -6.41
N GLY A 77 -10.31 -15.81 -6.16
CA GLY A 77 -10.05 -14.82 -7.21
C GLY A 77 -11.32 -14.14 -7.78
N ALA A 78 -11.11 -13.08 -8.51
CA ALA A 78 -12.16 -12.26 -9.16
C ALA A 78 -13.31 -11.87 -8.21
N THR A 79 -12.98 -11.63 -6.93
CA THR A 79 -13.96 -11.32 -5.90
C THR A 79 -14.70 -10.02 -6.21
N GLU A 80 -13.97 -9.06 -6.81
CA GLU A 80 -14.48 -7.73 -7.18
C GLU A 80 -15.51 -7.74 -8.34
N ALA A 81 -15.57 -8.82 -9.10
CA ALA A 81 -16.53 -8.95 -10.20
C ALA A 81 -17.91 -9.50 -9.77
N LYS A 82 -18.05 -9.97 -8.54
CA LYS A 82 -19.27 -10.63 -8.04
C LYS A 82 -20.40 -9.67 -7.62
N PRO A 83 -20.14 -8.51 -7.00
CA PRO A 83 -21.21 -7.57 -6.71
C PRO A 83 -21.69 -6.83 -7.98
N PRO A 84 -23.00 -6.50 -8.08
CA PRO A 84 -24.08 -6.80 -7.11
C PRO A 84 -24.83 -8.11 -7.35
N GLU A 85 -24.53 -8.83 -8.41
CA GLU A 85 -25.35 -9.95 -8.90
C GLU A 85 -25.28 -11.15 -7.92
N ASP A 86 -24.09 -11.60 -7.60
CA ASP A 86 -23.91 -12.77 -6.75
C ASP A 86 -23.93 -12.43 -5.26
N VAL A 87 -23.31 -11.29 -4.88
CA VAL A 87 -23.16 -10.85 -3.49
C VAL A 87 -23.35 -9.34 -3.36
N ASP A 88 -23.64 -8.89 -2.14
CA ASP A 88 -23.93 -7.48 -1.87
C ASP A 88 -22.67 -6.68 -1.52
N ALA A 89 -21.65 -7.37 -0.95
CA ALA A 89 -20.38 -6.78 -0.55
C ALA A 89 -19.23 -7.79 -0.68
N ILE A 90 -18.01 -7.28 -0.64
CA ILE A 90 -16.80 -8.11 -0.62
C ILE A 90 -15.85 -7.68 0.49
N MET A 91 -15.03 -8.63 0.96
CA MET A 91 -13.82 -8.36 1.73
C MET A 91 -12.64 -8.94 0.97
N ASP A 92 -11.72 -8.07 0.57
CA ASP A 92 -10.55 -8.46 -0.21
C ASP A 92 -9.34 -7.61 0.16
N VAL A 93 -8.15 -8.03 -0.29
CA VAL A 93 -6.90 -7.26 -0.17
C VAL A 93 -6.79 -6.31 -1.35
N THR A 94 -6.48 -5.05 -1.06
CA THR A 94 -6.20 -4.06 -2.10
C THR A 94 -5.03 -3.18 -1.72
N GLU A 95 -4.20 -2.82 -2.68
CA GLU A 95 -3.11 -1.88 -2.51
C GLU A 95 -3.50 -0.48 -2.96
N THR A 96 -3.99 -0.34 -4.19
CA THR A 96 -4.32 0.95 -4.80
C THR A 96 -5.82 1.20 -4.97
N GLY A 97 -6.64 0.16 -4.87
CA GLY A 97 -8.08 0.20 -5.13
C GLY A 97 -8.45 0.35 -6.60
N THR A 98 -7.50 0.27 -7.53
CA THR A 98 -7.76 0.48 -8.97
C THR A 98 -8.74 -0.54 -9.53
N THR A 99 -8.55 -1.83 -9.26
CA THR A 99 -9.42 -2.92 -9.70
C THR A 99 -10.85 -2.77 -9.16
N LEU A 100 -10.97 -2.35 -7.88
CA LEU A 100 -12.28 -2.08 -7.28
C LEU A 100 -13.01 -0.95 -8.01
N LYS A 101 -12.31 0.16 -8.32
CA LYS A 101 -12.91 1.27 -9.09
C LYS A 101 -13.34 0.87 -10.49
N GLN A 102 -12.56 0.03 -11.19
CA GLN A 102 -12.92 -0.49 -12.52
C GLN A 102 -14.21 -1.31 -12.47
N ASN A 103 -14.45 -2.03 -11.37
CA ASN A 103 -15.67 -2.80 -11.12
C ASN A 103 -16.78 -1.96 -10.43
N LYS A 104 -16.67 -0.62 -10.41
CA LYS A 104 -17.63 0.31 -9.81
C LYS A 104 -17.91 0.00 -8.32
N LEU A 105 -16.87 -0.39 -7.60
CA LEU A 105 -16.92 -0.63 -6.16
C LEU A 105 -16.21 0.50 -5.41
N LYS A 106 -16.76 0.87 -4.27
CA LYS A 106 -16.13 1.78 -3.32
C LYS A 106 -15.67 1.05 -2.06
N ILE A 107 -14.49 1.42 -1.57
CA ILE A 107 -13.97 0.96 -0.28
C ILE A 107 -14.71 1.72 0.82
N VAL A 108 -15.23 1.01 1.81
CA VAL A 108 -16.06 1.56 2.88
C VAL A 108 -15.58 1.26 4.28
N ASP A 109 -14.83 0.19 4.47
CA ASP A 109 -14.17 -0.13 5.73
C ASP A 109 -12.79 -0.72 5.47
N GLU A 110 -11.83 -0.34 6.30
CA GLU A 110 -10.54 -0.97 6.42
C GLU A 110 -10.58 -1.95 7.61
N VAL A 111 -10.32 -3.22 7.35
CA VAL A 111 -10.39 -4.27 8.37
C VAL A 111 -9.06 -4.44 9.07
N LEU A 112 -7.98 -4.45 8.30
CA LEU A 112 -6.61 -4.48 8.78
C LEU A 112 -5.64 -4.04 7.67
N THR A 113 -4.49 -3.55 8.06
CA THR A 113 -3.36 -3.27 7.17
C THR A 113 -2.31 -4.35 7.37
N SER A 114 -1.78 -4.87 6.28
CA SER A 114 -0.69 -5.86 6.30
C SER A 114 0.45 -5.43 5.40
N THR A 115 1.67 -5.82 5.77
CA THR A 115 2.88 -5.56 4.99
C THR A 115 3.70 -6.84 4.86
N ALA A 116 4.46 -6.94 3.79
CA ALA A 116 5.41 -8.04 3.63
C ALA A 116 6.60 -7.85 4.59
N HIS A 117 6.97 -8.91 5.32
CA HIS A 117 8.10 -8.93 6.24
C HIS A 117 9.08 -10.03 5.86
N LEU A 118 10.37 -9.72 5.92
CA LEU A 118 11.41 -10.74 5.89
C LEU A 118 11.56 -11.33 7.31
N ILE A 119 11.30 -12.61 7.45
CA ILE A 119 11.38 -13.33 8.72
C ILE A 119 12.66 -14.16 8.75
N VAL A 120 13.40 -14.09 9.84
CA VAL A 120 14.67 -14.80 10.02
C VAL A 120 14.66 -15.58 11.34
N ASN A 121 15.24 -16.79 11.32
CA ASN A 121 15.43 -17.58 12.52
C ASN A 121 16.48 -16.92 13.44
N LYS A 122 16.10 -16.65 14.70
CA LYS A 122 16.99 -16.02 15.69
C LYS A 122 18.33 -16.77 15.90
N LYS A 123 18.33 -18.13 15.79
CA LYS A 123 19.57 -18.92 15.88
C LYS A 123 20.51 -18.64 14.71
N SER A 124 19.98 -18.44 13.51
CA SER A 124 20.80 -18.11 12.32
C SER A 124 21.45 -16.73 12.42
N LEU A 125 20.85 -15.78 13.13
CA LEU A 125 21.45 -14.47 13.38
C LEU A 125 22.68 -14.53 14.33
N LYS A 126 22.82 -15.59 15.13
CA LYS A 126 23.97 -15.81 16.02
C LYS A 126 25.19 -16.38 15.30
N ASP A 127 25.00 -17.02 14.16
CA ASP A 127 26.07 -17.54 13.31
C ASP A 127 26.61 -16.37 12.43
N PRO A 128 27.90 -15.98 12.55
CA PRO A 128 28.43 -14.83 11.83
C PRO A 128 28.30 -14.93 10.30
N LYS A 129 28.55 -16.10 9.72
CA LYS A 129 28.50 -16.33 8.27
C LYS A 129 27.05 -16.23 7.75
N LYS A 130 26.10 -16.82 8.48
CA LYS A 130 24.69 -16.74 8.11
C LYS A 130 24.15 -15.33 8.29
N ARG A 131 24.56 -14.65 9.37
CA ARG A 131 24.19 -13.26 9.63
C ARG A 131 24.63 -12.34 8.49
N GLU A 132 25.86 -12.45 8.05
CA GLU A 132 26.40 -11.69 6.91
C GLU A 132 25.52 -11.88 5.66
N LYS A 133 25.23 -13.15 5.29
CA LYS A 133 24.35 -13.45 4.15
C LYS A 133 22.94 -12.91 4.28
N ILE A 134 22.39 -12.93 5.48
CA ILE A 134 21.06 -12.34 5.74
C ILE A 134 21.10 -10.83 5.51
N PHE A 135 22.13 -10.14 5.98
CA PHE A 135 22.29 -8.71 5.74
C PHE A 135 22.54 -8.35 4.29
N ASP A 136 23.29 -9.15 3.54
CA ASP A 136 23.43 -9.00 2.08
C ASP A 136 22.03 -9.00 1.41
N ILE A 137 21.19 -9.98 1.75
CA ILE A 137 19.84 -10.11 1.20
C ILE A 137 18.98 -8.91 1.62
N VAL A 138 19.00 -8.51 2.88
CA VAL A 138 18.26 -7.34 3.38
C VAL A 138 18.66 -6.08 2.63
N THR A 139 19.98 -5.88 2.42
CA THR A 139 20.51 -4.72 1.69
C THR A 139 19.97 -4.67 0.26
N LEU A 140 20.03 -5.81 -0.46
CA LEU A 140 19.50 -5.91 -1.82
C LEU A 140 18.00 -5.66 -1.89
N MET A 141 17.20 -6.23 -0.96
CA MET A 141 15.76 -6.03 -0.90
C MET A 141 15.40 -4.57 -0.57
N ARG A 142 16.07 -3.96 0.43
CA ARG A 142 15.92 -2.53 0.74
C ARG A 142 16.28 -1.66 -0.46
N GLY A 143 17.37 -1.99 -1.16
CA GLY A 143 17.76 -1.30 -2.37
C GLY A 143 16.68 -1.28 -3.44
N ALA A 144 16.01 -2.40 -3.68
CA ALA A 144 14.90 -2.51 -4.62
C ALA A 144 13.68 -1.68 -4.18
N VAL A 145 13.33 -1.72 -2.88
CA VAL A 145 12.23 -0.92 -2.31
C VAL A 145 12.55 0.58 -2.43
N ASN A 146 13.79 0.99 -2.11
CA ASN A 146 14.22 2.37 -2.23
C ASN A 146 14.21 2.83 -3.70
N GLY A 147 14.67 2.00 -4.63
CA GLY A 147 14.61 2.31 -6.07
C GLY A 147 13.22 2.68 -6.56
N ARG A 148 12.16 2.06 -5.99
CA ARG A 148 10.77 2.38 -6.33
C ARG A 148 10.27 3.70 -5.75
N LYS A 149 10.86 4.17 -4.65
CA LYS A 149 10.42 5.37 -3.92
C LYS A 149 11.11 6.64 -4.37
N TYR A 150 12.26 6.53 -5.03
CA TYR A 150 13.11 7.66 -5.38
C TYR A 150 13.29 7.79 -6.88
N LEU A 151 13.71 8.99 -7.29
CA LEU A 151 14.15 9.35 -8.63
C LEU A 151 15.59 9.83 -8.55
N HIS A 152 16.38 9.44 -9.53
CA HIS A 152 17.70 10.02 -9.79
C HIS A 152 17.53 11.12 -10.81
N ILE A 153 17.91 12.33 -10.47
CA ILE A 153 17.80 13.50 -11.35
C ILE A 153 19.16 14.12 -11.62
N TYR A 154 19.34 14.54 -12.85
CA TYR A 154 20.47 15.30 -13.31
C TYR A 154 19.96 16.56 -14.00
N LEU A 155 20.56 17.71 -13.70
CA LEU A 155 20.18 18.99 -14.31
C LEU A 155 21.39 19.92 -14.41
N ASN A 156 21.31 20.89 -15.32
CA ASN A 156 22.30 21.93 -15.49
C ASN A 156 21.82 23.23 -14.86
N VAL A 157 22.72 23.99 -14.27
CA VAL A 157 22.41 25.25 -13.62
C VAL A 157 23.54 26.25 -13.79
N GLU A 158 23.22 27.52 -14.03
CA GLU A 158 24.20 28.61 -13.99
C GLU A 158 24.68 28.85 -12.56
N GLU A 159 25.94 29.26 -12.41
CA GLU A 159 26.57 29.53 -11.10
C GLU A 159 25.75 30.49 -10.23
N LYS A 160 25.21 31.56 -10.81
CA LYS A 160 24.37 32.55 -10.11
C LYS A 160 23.11 31.92 -9.45
N ASN A 161 22.61 30.82 -10.00
CA ASN A 161 21.43 30.11 -9.53
C ASN A 161 21.74 28.89 -8.66
N LEU A 162 23.00 28.45 -8.62
CA LEU A 162 23.41 27.20 -7.93
C LEU A 162 23.00 27.21 -6.45
N LYS A 163 23.34 28.26 -5.73
CA LYS A 163 22.99 28.40 -4.30
C LYS A 163 21.48 28.33 -4.07
N LYS A 164 20.71 29.00 -4.93
CA LYS A 164 19.24 28.98 -4.86
C LYS A 164 18.67 27.59 -5.16
N LEU A 165 19.24 26.88 -6.12
CA LEU A 165 18.88 25.50 -6.45
C LEU A 165 19.09 24.60 -5.24
N LEU A 166 20.28 24.62 -4.64
CA LEU A 166 20.64 23.76 -3.52
C LEU A 166 19.75 23.96 -2.29
N THR A 167 19.28 25.19 -2.05
CA THR A 167 18.34 25.47 -0.94
C THR A 167 16.91 24.97 -1.19
N GLN A 168 16.54 24.72 -2.45
CA GLN A 168 15.19 24.31 -2.84
C GLN A 168 15.07 22.81 -3.09
N MET A 169 16.21 22.11 -3.20
CA MET A 169 16.21 20.68 -3.51
C MET A 169 16.20 19.83 -2.24
N PRO A 170 15.13 19.06 -2.00
CA PRO A 170 15.16 17.99 -1.04
C PRO A 170 16.03 16.85 -1.62
N SER A 171 17.19 16.63 -1.04
CA SER A 171 18.09 15.54 -1.47
C SER A 171 18.20 14.48 -0.38
N LEU A 172 18.34 13.22 -0.78
CA LEU A 172 18.60 12.10 0.14
C LEU A 172 19.93 12.32 0.90
N LYS A 173 20.94 12.84 0.19
CA LYS A 173 22.25 13.29 0.70
C LYS A 173 22.63 14.56 -0.05
N ARG A 174 23.80 15.14 0.24
CA ARG A 174 24.33 16.29 -0.49
C ARG A 174 24.43 15.98 -1.99
N PRO A 175 23.94 16.86 -2.88
CA PRO A 175 24.04 16.65 -4.33
C PRO A 175 25.51 16.60 -4.77
N THR A 176 25.79 15.83 -5.82
CA THR A 176 27.08 15.93 -6.52
C THR A 176 27.01 17.11 -7.48
N ILE A 177 28.01 17.97 -7.46
CA ILE A 177 28.13 19.15 -8.30
C ILE A 177 29.40 19.01 -9.12
N SER A 178 29.29 19.16 -10.45
CA SER A 178 30.41 19.09 -11.38
C SER A 178 30.40 20.28 -12.32
N PRO A 179 31.53 20.96 -12.57
CA PRO A 179 31.61 21.97 -13.59
C PRO A 179 31.32 21.37 -14.96
N LEU A 180 30.69 22.13 -15.84
CA LEU A 180 30.46 21.74 -17.23
C LEU A 180 31.57 22.32 -18.13
N SER A 181 31.54 21.96 -19.42
CA SER A 181 32.50 22.45 -20.44
C SER A 181 32.35 23.93 -20.71
N GLU A 182 31.21 24.52 -20.38
CA GLU A 182 30.95 25.95 -20.46
C GLU A 182 31.18 26.61 -19.10
N ASP A 183 32.01 27.63 -19.05
CA ASP A 183 32.35 28.36 -17.83
C ASP A 183 31.10 28.96 -17.17
N GLY A 184 31.03 28.86 -15.84
CA GLY A 184 29.88 29.35 -15.09
C GLY A 184 28.66 28.44 -15.11
N TRP A 185 28.77 27.21 -15.64
CA TRP A 185 27.72 26.21 -15.63
C TRP A 185 28.11 24.95 -14.80
N PHE A 186 27.16 24.45 -14.09
CA PHE A 186 27.32 23.27 -13.24
C PHE A 186 26.26 22.19 -13.54
N GLY A 187 26.69 20.95 -13.59
CA GLY A 187 25.85 19.78 -13.55
C GLY A 187 25.56 19.39 -12.08
N VAL A 188 24.31 19.24 -11.74
CA VAL A 188 23.86 18.82 -10.41
C VAL A 188 23.17 17.49 -10.52
N ASN A 189 23.67 16.54 -9.73
CA ASN A 189 23.21 15.14 -9.71
C ASN A 189 22.74 14.78 -8.30
N THR A 190 21.51 14.28 -8.15
CA THR A 190 20.97 13.91 -6.84
C THR A 190 19.83 12.90 -6.93
N VAL A 191 19.47 12.37 -5.77
CA VAL A 191 18.34 11.46 -5.59
C VAL A 191 17.27 12.15 -4.74
N ILE A 192 16.03 12.13 -5.21
CA ILE A 192 14.87 12.76 -4.56
C ILE A 192 13.71 11.77 -4.43
N LYS A 193 12.79 12.01 -3.52
CA LYS A 193 11.55 11.21 -3.42
C LYS A 193 10.63 11.48 -4.61
N LYS A 194 10.01 10.43 -5.17
CA LYS A 194 9.04 10.55 -6.28
C LYS A 194 7.87 11.48 -5.95
N GLU A 195 7.37 11.42 -4.72
CA GLU A 195 6.25 12.24 -4.26
C GLU A 195 6.55 13.75 -4.23
N GLU A 196 7.82 14.13 -4.12
CA GLU A 196 8.27 15.52 -4.08
C GLU A 196 8.57 16.07 -5.48
N PHE A 197 8.77 15.19 -6.47
CA PHE A 197 9.20 15.56 -7.80
C PHE A 197 8.27 16.60 -8.48
N HIS A 198 6.97 16.34 -8.48
CA HIS A 198 6.00 17.25 -9.12
C HIS A 198 5.96 18.64 -8.49
N LYS A 199 6.25 18.74 -7.18
CA LYS A 199 6.33 20.03 -6.46
C LYS A 199 7.60 20.82 -6.81
N LEU A 200 8.64 20.14 -7.28
CA LEU A 200 9.92 20.74 -7.65
C LEU A 200 9.91 21.32 -9.07
N ILE A 201 9.22 20.70 -10.02
CA ILE A 201 9.22 21.09 -11.43
C ILE A 201 8.99 22.61 -11.63
N PRO A 202 7.95 23.24 -11.03
CA PRO A 202 7.72 24.68 -11.22
C PRO A 202 8.86 25.57 -10.71
N LYS A 203 9.61 25.09 -9.69
CA LYS A 203 10.76 25.79 -9.12
C LYS A 203 11.99 25.61 -10.01
N LEU A 204 12.28 24.38 -10.42
CA LEU A 204 13.42 24.05 -11.26
C LEU A 204 13.35 24.72 -12.63
N ARG A 205 12.17 24.78 -13.25
CA ARG A 205 11.94 25.42 -14.55
C ARG A 205 12.43 26.88 -14.63
N LYS A 206 12.52 27.58 -13.49
CA LYS A 206 12.91 28.97 -13.41
C LYS A 206 14.41 29.20 -13.29
N ILE A 207 15.17 28.18 -12.90
CA ILE A 207 16.57 28.34 -12.46
C ILE A 207 17.51 27.27 -13.04
N ALA A 208 16.96 26.21 -13.64
CA ALA A 208 17.74 25.10 -14.16
C ALA A 208 17.40 24.79 -15.61
N GLN A 209 18.30 24.11 -16.31
CA GLN A 209 18.15 23.64 -17.69
C GLN A 209 18.42 22.13 -17.75
N GLY A 210 17.92 21.48 -18.80
CA GLY A 210 18.31 20.12 -19.16
C GLY A 210 18.01 19.06 -18.09
N LEU A 211 16.85 19.10 -17.44
CA LEU A 211 16.48 18.11 -16.43
C LEU A 211 16.28 16.73 -17.04
N VAL A 212 17.09 15.78 -16.60
CA VAL A 212 16.95 14.35 -16.91
C VAL A 212 16.50 13.61 -15.66
N VAL A 213 15.56 12.68 -15.81
CA VAL A 213 14.96 11.91 -14.71
C VAL A 213 15.10 10.44 -15.01
N HIS A 214 15.70 9.70 -14.08
CA HIS A 214 15.82 8.24 -14.14
C HIS A 214 15.11 7.59 -12.98
N GLU A 215 14.45 6.46 -13.24
CA GLU A 215 13.99 5.55 -12.21
C GLU A 215 15.09 4.54 -11.91
N PRO A 216 15.80 4.64 -10.77
CA PRO A 216 16.83 3.68 -10.43
C PRO A 216 16.18 2.33 -10.12
N ARG A 217 16.79 1.24 -10.59
CA ARG A 217 16.34 -0.13 -10.24
C ARG A 217 16.54 -0.40 -8.76
N GLN A 218 17.64 0.10 -8.21
CA GLN A 218 18.03 -0.08 -6.81
C GLN A 218 18.78 1.15 -6.30
N ILE A 219 18.59 1.45 -5.02
CA ILE A 219 19.39 2.41 -4.27
C ILE A 219 19.87 1.70 -3.02
N LEU A 220 21.15 1.32 -3.01
CA LEU A 220 21.78 0.60 -1.92
C LEU A 220 22.46 1.61 -0.99
N GLU A 221 22.06 1.62 0.26
CA GLU A 221 22.77 2.29 1.34
C GLU A 221 23.85 1.31 1.83
N LEU A 222 25.11 1.54 1.43
CA LEU A 222 26.24 0.64 1.75
C LEU A 222 26.84 0.94 3.12
N GLU A 223 26.23 1.82 3.91
CA GLU A 223 26.57 2.01 5.31
C GLU A 223 26.14 0.76 6.11
N GLU A 224 26.91 0.34 7.12
CA GLU A 224 26.50 -0.75 8.00
C GLU A 224 25.05 -0.51 8.44
N ILE A 225 24.19 -1.49 8.22
CA ILE A 225 22.84 -1.48 8.72
C ILE A 225 22.98 -1.48 10.24
N LYS A 226 23.00 -0.28 10.82
CA LYS A 226 22.88 -0.12 12.27
C LYS A 226 21.59 -0.81 12.65
N ARG A 227 21.68 -1.76 13.55
CA ARG A 227 20.55 -2.48 14.13
C ARG A 227 19.48 -1.46 14.48
N ASP A 228 18.32 -1.50 13.82
CA ASP A 228 17.11 -1.13 14.49
C ASP A 228 16.91 -2.21 15.55
N GLU A 229 17.41 -1.90 16.71
CA GLU A 229 17.38 -2.74 17.89
C GLU A 229 15.92 -2.97 18.27
N GLU A 230 15.61 -4.26 18.34
CA GLU A 230 14.69 -4.88 19.29
C GLU A 230 13.55 -3.98 19.83
N ASN A 231 12.38 -4.11 19.21
CA ASN A 231 11.10 -4.05 19.93
C ASN A 231 10.17 -5.16 19.44
#